data_06b90f6ce3fb8a19eee29341c69bc8b7
#
_entry.id   06b90f6ce3fb8a19eee29341c69bc8b7
#
_cell.length_a   1.000
_cell.length_b   1.000
_cell.length_c   1.000
_cell.angle_alpha   90.00
_cell.angle_beta   90.00
_cell.angle_gamma   90.00
#
_symmetry.space_group_name_H-M   'P 1'
#
loop_
_entity.id
_entity.type
_entity.pdbx_description
1 polymer ?
#
loop_
_entity_poly.entity_id
_entity_poly.type
_entity_poly.pdbx_seq_one_letter_code
_entity_poly.pdbx_strand_id
1 'polypeptide(L)'
;PTKPYTLIQYFKIVDQKTIAIDKPIAGSWVNILPPLRNEEFVELSSTLDIPIDFLKDSLDIDERARFETDKDVKLIVIKTPTENNSFNESDAFYITIPICIILTGRKIVTVNSFENEAIKKFLNSFQNRSPDQPVMMVLKVFEKIATNFQEYLKEINQRRNLLEQKLYDSNRNEELLQLMRIQKSLVYF
;
A
#
# COMPACT_ATOMS: atom_id res chain seq x y z
N PRO A 1 -17.42 -22.66 1.36
CA PRO A 1 -16.22 -21.86 1.65
C PRO A 1 -15.43 -21.79 0.35
N THR A 2 -15.59 -20.68 -0.37
CA THR A 2 -14.78 -20.39 -1.56
C THR A 2 -13.35 -20.19 -1.12
N LYS A 3 -12.43 -20.99 -1.66
CA LYS A 3 -10.99 -20.81 -1.45
C LYS A 3 -10.64 -19.40 -1.94
N PRO A 4 -9.91 -18.59 -1.18
CA PRO A 4 -9.43 -17.32 -1.68
C PRO A 4 -8.47 -17.59 -2.86
N TYR A 5 -8.80 -17.05 -4.02
CA TYR A 5 -7.93 -17.13 -5.20
C TYR A 5 -7.03 -15.90 -5.21
N THR A 6 -5.78 -16.09 -5.59
CA THR A 6 -4.89 -14.99 -5.94
C THR A 6 -5.53 -14.18 -7.05
N LEU A 7 -5.69 -12.89 -6.84
CA LEU A 7 -6.19 -12.01 -7.87
C LEU A 7 -5.02 -11.27 -8.53
N ILE A 8 -4.69 -11.68 -9.75
CA ILE A 8 -3.72 -10.99 -10.59
C ILE A 8 -4.48 -10.23 -11.66
N GLN A 9 -4.24 -8.94 -11.72
CA GLN A 9 -4.88 -8.05 -12.67
C GLN A 9 -3.83 -7.45 -13.58
N TYR A 10 -4.07 -7.46 -14.88
CA TYR A 10 -3.20 -6.89 -15.88
C TYR A 10 -3.88 -5.71 -16.54
N PHE A 11 -3.18 -4.60 -16.64
CA PHE A 11 -3.69 -3.37 -17.21
C PHE A 11 -2.72 -2.79 -18.23
N LYS A 12 -3.28 -2.17 -19.25
CA LYS A 12 -2.56 -1.31 -20.19
C LYS A 12 -3.25 0.05 -20.24
N ILE A 13 -2.47 1.09 -20.40
CA ILE A 13 -3.03 2.42 -20.60
C ILE A 13 -2.97 2.74 -22.10
N VAL A 14 -4.12 3.00 -22.68
CA VAL A 14 -4.29 3.39 -24.07
C VAL A 14 -5.13 4.65 -24.09
N ASP A 15 -4.66 5.71 -24.75
CA ASP A 15 -5.36 7.01 -24.84
C ASP A 15 -5.84 7.55 -23.47
N GLN A 16 -4.94 7.49 -22.49
CA GLN A 16 -5.20 7.92 -21.10
C GLN A 16 -6.28 7.12 -20.36
N LYS A 17 -6.67 5.96 -20.88
CA LYS A 17 -7.61 5.05 -20.22
C LYS A 17 -6.92 3.76 -19.82
N THR A 18 -7.20 3.29 -18.62
CA THR A 18 -6.75 1.98 -18.14
C THR A 18 -7.69 0.91 -18.72
N ILE A 19 -7.12 -0.03 -19.43
CA ILE A 19 -7.82 -1.16 -20.04
C ILE A 19 -7.30 -2.44 -19.41
N ALA A 20 -8.19 -3.30 -18.94
CA ALA A 20 -7.81 -4.65 -18.52
C ALA A 20 -7.37 -5.49 -19.72
N ILE A 21 -6.32 -6.28 -19.53
CA ILE A 21 -5.77 -7.20 -20.54
C ILE A 21 -5.58 -8.58 -19.92
N ASP A 22 -5.52 -9.61 -20.74
CA ASP A 22 -5.45 -11.01 -20.26
C ASP A 22 -4.02 -11.47 -19.90
N LYS A 23 -3.00 -10.79 -20.41
CA LYS A 23 -1.59 -11.18 -20.23
C LYS A 23 -0.70 -9.94 -20.06
N PRO A 24 0.41 -10.07 -19.30
CA PRO A 24 1.36 -8.97 -19.16
C PRO A 24 2.15 -8.76 -20.46
N ILE A 25 2.19 -7.53 -20.92
CA ILE A 25 2.97 -7.11 -22.10
C ILE A 25 3.89 -5.94 -21.72
N ALA A 26 4.81 -5.57 -22.60
CA ALA A 26 5.64 -4.38 -22.39
C ALA A 26 4.77 -3.13 -22.24
N GLY A 27 5.04 -2.31 -21.23
CA GLY A 27 4.24 -1.13 -20.88
C GLY A 27 2.94 -1.46 -20.14
N SER A 28 2.79 -2.69 -19.61
CA SER A 28 1.66 -3.04 -18.77
C SER A 28 1.93 -2.76 -17.29
N TRP A 29 0.85 -2.58 -16.57
CA TRP A 29 0.83 -2.60 -15.11
C TRP A 29 0.19 -3.90 -14.63
N VAL A 30 0.87 -4.58 -13.71
CA VAL A 30 0.42 -5.83 -13.08
C VAL A 30 0.12 -5.54 -11.62
N ASN A 31 -1.09 -5.83 -11.18
CA ASN A 31 -1.48 -5.69 -9.78
C ASN A 31 -1.71 -7.07 -9.17
N ILE A 32 -0.98 -7.37 -8.11
CA ILE A 32 -1.02 -8.66 -7.42
C ILE A 32 -1.64 -8.45 -6.04
N LEU A 33 -2.74 -9.11 -5.77
CA LEU A 33 -3.46 -9.09 -4.50
C LEU A 33 -3.39 -10.46 -3.82
N PRO A 34 -3.14 -10.53 -2.51
CA PRO A 34 -3.05 -11.77 -1.75
C PRO A 34 -4.42 -12.50 -1.68
N PRO A 35 -4.42 -13.78 -1.28
CA PRO A 35 -3.26 -14.57 -0.87
C PRO A 35 -2.53 -15.22 -2.05
N LEU A 36 -1.20 -15.28 -1.98
CA LEU A 36 -0.37 -16.01 -2.93
C LEU A 36 0.03 -17.37 -2.37
N ARG A 37 -0.09 -18.43 -3.19
CA ARG A 37 0.41 -19.75 -2.86
C ARG A 37 1.87 -19.90 -3.29
N ASN A 38 2.61 -20.81 -2.65
CA ASN A 38 4.03 -21.02 -2.95
C ASN A 38 4.31 -21.30 -4.44
N GLU A 39 3.44 -22.05 -5.10
CA GLU A 39 3.55 -22.36 -6.53
C GLU A 39 3.39 -21.10 -7.40
N GLU A 40 2.51 -20.19 -7.00
CA GLU A 40 2.26 -18.93 -7.72
C GLU A 40 3.44 -17.97 -7.65
N PHE A 41 4.24 -18.00 -6.56
CA PHE A 41 5.48 -17.21 -6.50
C PHE A 41 6.48 -17.61 -7.59
N VAL A 42 6.64 -18.93 -7.82
CA VAL A 42 7.57 -19.44 -8.83
C VAL A 42 7.08 -19.09 -10.23
N GLU A 43 5.78 -19.25 -10.48
CA GLU A 43 5.16 -18.91 -11.76
C GLU A 43 5.26 -17.40 -12.06
N LEU A 44 4.92 -16.55 -11.09
CA LEU A 44 5.00 -15.09 -11.23
C LEU A 44 6.44 -14.61 -11.41
N SER A 45 7.37 -15.15 -10.62
CA SER A 45 8.79 -14.84 -10.74
C SER A 45 9.29 -15.10 -12.18
N SER A 46 8.95 -16.27 -12.74
CA SER A 46 9.35 -16.65 -14.09
C SER A 46 8.63 -15.82 -15.17
N THR A 47 7.31 -15.60 -15.02
CA THR A 47 6.49 -14.90 -16.02
C THR A 47 6.80 -13.41 -16.11
N LEU A 48 7.10 -12.80 -14.97
CA LEU A 48 7.35 -11.37 -14.87
C LEU A 48 8.83 -11.00 -14.89
N ASP A 49 9.72 -12.01 -14.82
CA ASP A 49 11.17 -11.82 -14.69
C ASP A 49 11.53 -10.98 -13.45
N ILE A 50 11.05 -11.44 -12.30
CA ILE A 50 11.22 -10.79 -10.99
C ILE A 50 11.89 -11.77 -10.03
N PRO A 51 12.90 -11.35 -9.24
CA PRO A 51 13.43 -12.15 -8.15
C PRO A 51 12.32 -12.62 -7.19
N ILE A 52 12.31 -13.92 -6.87
CA ILE A 52 11.26 -14.50 -6.02
C ILE A 52 11.22 -13.86 -4.63
N ASP A 53 12.39 -13.44 -4.12
CA ASP A 53 12.49 -12.80 -2.82
C ASP A 53 11.79 -11.44 -2.81
N PHE A 54 11.86 -10.66 -3.90
CA PHE A 54 11.10 -9.41 -4.03
C PHE A 54 9.59 -9.62 -3.92
N LEU A 55 9.07 -10.72 -4.46
CA LEU A 55 7.65 -11.06 -4.33
C LEU A 55 7.28 -11.49 -2.91
N LYS A 56 8.17 -12.26 -2.24
CA LYS A 56 7.94 -12.69 -0.85
C LYS A 56 7.98 -11.53 0.12
N ASP A 57 9.00 -10.68 0.03
CA ASP A 57 9.16 -9.49 0.87
C ASP A 57 7.98 -8.53 0.69
N SER A 58 7.42 -8.46 -0.52
CA SER A 58 6.27 -7.62 -0.82
C SER A 58 4.97 -8.03 -0.09
N LEU A 59 4.91 -9.24 0.44
CA LEU A 59 3.77 -9.73 1.22
C LEU A 59 3.98 -9.64 2.73
N ASP A 60 5.18 -9.29 3.18
CA ASP A 60 5.44 -9.05 4.60
C ASP A 60 4.85 -7.70 5.02
N ILE A 61 3.88 -7.72 5.93
CA ILE A 61 3.24 -6.50 6.47
C ILE A 61 4.21 -5.62 7.26
N ASP A 62 5.24 -6.24 7.84
CA ASP A 62 6.25 -5.55 8.65
C ASP A 62 7.43 -5.05 7.81
N GLU A 63 7.42 -5.30 6.49
CA GLU A 63 8.49 -4.92 5.58
C GLU A 63 8.84 -3.43 5.70
N ARG A 64 10.13 -3.14 5.69
CA ARG A 64 10.65 -1.78 5.86
C ARG A 64 10.69 -1.02 4.54
N ALA A 65 10.40 0.28 4.61
CA ALA A 65 10.58 1.15 3.45
C ALA A 65 12.06 1.11 2.98
N ARG A 66 12.27 0.72 1.71
CA ARG A 66 13.58 0.63 1.09
C ARG A 66 13.51 0.68 -0.42
N PHE A 67 14.65 0.92 -1.00
CA PHE A 67 14.91 0.75 -2.44
C PHE A 67 15.98 -0.32 -2.62
N GLU A 68 15.73 -1.26 -3.50
CA GLU A 68 16.66 -2.35 -3.80
C GLU A 68 16.73 -2.57 -5.32
N THR A 69 17.87 -3.01 -5.81
CA THR A 69 18.07 -3.32 -7.23
C THR A 69 18.78 -4.67 -7.36
N ASP A 70 18.18 -5.56 -8.13
CA ASP A 70 18.84 -6.77 -8.61
C ASP A 70 18.84 -6.77 -10.14
N LYS A 71 20.03 -6.64 -10.73
CA LYS A 71 20.22 -6.44 -12.18
C LYS A 71 19.39 -5.26 -12.69
N ASP A 72 18.43 -5.52 -13.59
CA ASP A 72 17.54 -4.49 -14.17
C ASP A 72 16.20 -4.37 -13.44
N VAL A 73 15.98 -5.19 -12.40
CA VAL A 73 14.76 -5.16 -11.59
C VAL A 73 14.95 -4.26 -10.37
N LYS A 74 14.00 -3.37 -10.12
CA LYS A 74 14.02 -2.43 -8.99
C LYS A 74 12.82 -2.68 -8.11
N LEU A 75 13.06 -2.89 -6.81
CA LEU A 75 12.04 -2.95 -5.77
C LEU A 75 12.01 -1.63 -5.01
N ILE A 76 10.81 -1.10 -4.85
CA ILE A 76 10.53 0.12 -4.07
C ILE A 76 9.46 -0.25 -3.05
N VAL A 77 9.81 -0.25 -1.78
CA VAL A 77 8.88 -0.45 -0.67
C VAL A 77 8.60 0.88 -0.01
N ILE A 78 7.33 1.25 0.08
CA ILE A 78 6.88 2.50 0.66
C ILE A 78 5.81 2.17 1.70
N LYS A 79 5.82 2.86 2.84
CA LYS A 79 4.75 2.75 3.83
C LYS A 79 3.64 3.77 3.53
N THR A 80 2.38 3.37 3.71
CA THR A 80 1.20 4.25 3.63
C THR A 80 0.36 4.12 4.89
N PRO A 81 -0.21 5.23 5.41
CA PRO A 81 -1.07 5.16 6.57
C PRO A 81 -2.43 4.51 6.22
N THR A 82 -2.98 3.82 7.20
CA THR A 82 -4.33 3.26 7.15
C THR A 82 -4.95 3.19 8.54
N GLU A 83 -6.26 3.10 8.61
CA GLU A 83 -6.95 2.78 9.86
C GLU A 83 -6.56 1.40 10.37
N ASN A 84 -6.40 1.30 11.67
CA ASN A 84 -6.17 0.03 12.34
C ASN A 84 -7.51 -0.60 12.71
N ASN A 85 -7.86 -1.67 12.02
CA ASN A 85 -9.09 -2.43 12.30
C ASN A 85 -8.92 -3.44 13.44
N SER A 86 -7.92 -3.26 14.31
CA SER A 86 -7.76 -4.08 15.51
C SER A 86 -8.97 -3.94 16.44
N PHE A 87 -9.43 -5.05 16.97
CA PHE A 87 -10.50 -5.09 17.99
C PHE A 87 -9.99 -4.76 19.41
N ASN A 88 -8.69 -4.57 19.60
CA ASN A 88 -8.12 -4.24 20.90
C ASN A 88 -8.21 -2.72 21.13
N GLU A 89 -8.95 -2.34 22.16
CA GLU A 89 -9.16 -0.93 22.56
C GLU A 89 -7.88 -0.19 22.95
N SER A 90 -6.80 -0.90 23.24
CA SER A 90 -5.50 -0.33 23.59
C SER A 90 -4.58 -0.08 22.39
N ASP A 91 -4.93 -0.54 21.18
CA ASP A 91 -4.09 -0.41 20.00
C ASP A 91 -4.16 0.98 19.37
N ALA A 92 -3.17 1.29 18.52
CA ALA A 92 -3.16 2.52 17.74
C ALA A 92 -4.43 2.66 16.88
N PHE A 93 -4.91 3.87 16.65
CA PHE A 93 -6.00 4.11 15.70
C PHE A 93 -5.56 3.94 14.26
N TYR A 94 -4.32 4.29 13.97
CA TYR A 94 -3.72 4.27 12.64
C TYR A 94 -2.39 3.54 12.69
N ILE A 95 -2.12 2.79 11.63
CA ILE A 95 -0.87 2.07 11.39
C ILE A 95 -0.35 2.39 10.00
N THR A 96 0.87 1.99 9.69
CA THR A 96 1.37 2.03 8.32
C THR A 96 1.53 0.62 7.77
N ILE A 97 1.23 0.47 6.48
CA ILE A 97 1.35 -0.77 5.74
C ILE A 97 2.26 -0.57 4.53
N PRO A 98 3.01 -1.60 4.10
CA PRO A 98 3.84 -1.50 2.91
C PRO A 98 3.00 -1.54 1.63
N ILE A 99 3.41 -0.74 0.65
CA ILE A 99 3.06 -0.86 -0.76
C ILE A 99 4.36 -1.14 -1.50
N CYS A 100 4.39 -2.23 -2.25
CA CYS A 100 5.57 -2.62 -3.01
C CYS A 100 5.35 -2.37 -4.49
N ILE A 101 6.32 -1.70 -5.11
CA ILE A 101 6.35 -1.41 -6.54
C ILE A 101 7.61 -2.03 -7.10
N ILE A 102 7.45 -2.91 -8.07
CA ILE A 102 8.56 -3.55 -8.76
C ILE A 102 8.57 -3.07 -10.20
N LEU A 103 9.71 -2.55 -10.62
CA LEU A 103 9.96 -2.15 -12.01
C LEU A 103 10.82 -3.23 -12.67
N THR A 104 10.31 -3.85 -13.71
CA THR A 104 11.00 -4.90 -14.47
C THR A 104 10.83 -4.69 -15.97
N GLY A 105 11.94 -4.55 -16.71
CA GLY A 105 11.90 -4.21 -18.12
C GLY A 105 11.04 -2.95 -18.34
N ARG A 106 9.95 -3.10 -19.10
CA ARG A 106 8.95 -2.02 -19.33
C ARG A 106 7.63 -2.26 -18.59
N LYS A 107 7.64 -3.04 -17.52
CA LYS A 107 6.44 -3.36 -16.73
C LYS A 107 6.55 -2.73 -15.34
N ILE A 108 5.40 -2.42 -14.77
CA ILE A 108 5.25 -2.00 -13.38
C ILE A 108 4.42 -3.05 -12.69
N VAL A 109 4.92 -3.57 -11.57
CA VAL A 109 4.20 -4.56 -10.78
C VAL A 109 3.95 -3.97 -9.40
N THR A 110 2.71 -3.95 -8.96
CA THR A 110 2.33 -3.59 -7.59
C THR A 110 1.94 -4.85 -6.85
N VAL A 111 2.52 -5.03 -5.67
CA VAL A 111 2.22 -6.15 -4.78
C VAL A 111 1.83 -5.58 -3.44
N ASN A 112 0.74 -6.07 -2.87
CA ASN A 112 0.24 -5.59 -1.58
C ASN A 112 -0.03 -6.78 -0.68
N SER A 113 0.29 -6.65 0.61
CA SER A 113 0.08 -7.71 1.60
C SER A 113 -1.41 -7.97 1.90
N PHE A 114 -2.27 -6.97 1.69
CA PHE A 114 -3.73 -7.12 1.78
C PHE A 114 -4.45 -6.01 1.01
N GLU A 115 -5.71 -6.27 0.69
CA GLU A 115 -6.58 -5.30 0.03
C GLU A 115 -7.11 -4.30 1.05
N ASN A 116 -6.91 -3.00 0.80
CA ASN A 116 -7.52 -1.94 1.60
C ASN A 116 -7.95 -0.74 0.75
N GLU A 117 -8.70 0.17 1.35
CA GLU A 117 -9.21 1.35 0.65
C GLU A 117 -8.11 2.31 0.19
N ALA A 118 -6.99 2.42 0.93
CA ALA A 118 -5.86 3.24 0.52
C ALA A 118 -5.23 2.72 -0.77
N ILE A 119 -5.08 1.39 -0.86
CA ILE A 119 -4.57 0.71 -2.06
C ILE A 119 -5.57 0.88 -3.21
N LYS A 120 -6.87 0.69 -2.98
CA LYS A 120 -7.89 0.91 -4.02
C LYS A 120 -7.89 2.35 -4.55
N LYS A 121 -7.85 3.35 -3.68
CA LYS A 121 -7.74 4.76 -4.07
C LYS A 121 -6.46 5.03 -4.85
N PHE A 122 -5.35 4.42 -4.43
CA PHE A 122 -4.09 4.48 -5.12
C PHE A 122 -4.19 3.89 -6.54
N LEU A 123 -4.69 2.67 -6.68
CA LEU A 123 -4.88 2.01 -7.96
C LEU A 123 -5.78 2.82 -8.90
N ASN A 124 -6.85 3.40 -8.38
CA ASN A 124 -7.74 4.28 -9.15
C ASN A 124 -7.06 5.57 -9.63
N SER A 125 -6.03 6.05 -8.92
CA SER A 125 -5.27 7.24 -9.33
C SER A 125 -4.41 7.02 -10.59
N PHE A 126 -4.15 5.77 -10.96
CA PHE A 126 -3.43 5.40 -12.18
C PHE A 126 -4.31 5.41 -13.45
N GLN A 127 -5.62 5.48 -13.32
CA GLN A 127 -6.56 5.26 -14.43
C GLN A 127 -6.43 6.23 -15.63
N ASN A 128 -5.61 7.28 -15.52
CA ASN A 128 -5.50 8.32 -16.54
C ASN A 128 -4.06 8.64 -16.96
N ARG A 129 -3.10 7.70 -16.84
CA ARG A 129 -1.68 8.02 -17.09
C ARG A 129 -0.96 6.92 -17.85
N SER A 130 -0.08 7.32 -18.77
CA SER A 130 0.72 6.39 -19.58
C SER A 130 1.79 5.65 -18.76
N PRO A 131 1.85 4.32 -18.83
CA PRO A 131 2.94 3.52 -18.24
C PRO A 131 4.27 3.66 -18.96
N ASP A 132 4.31 4.43 -20.07
CA ASP A 132 5.56 4.66 -20.81
C ASP A 132 6.61 5.45 -19.98
N GLN A 133 6.22 5.98 -18.84
CA GLN A 133 7.09 6.66 -17.90
C GLN A 133 6.97 6.05 -16.49
N PRO A 134 7.58 4.88 -16.22
CA PRO A 134 7.47 4.20 -14.94
C PRO A 134 7.93 5.06 -13.76
N VAL A 135 8.95 5.89 -13.95
CA VAL A 135 9.44 6.82 -12.91
C VAL A 135 8.36 7.85 -12.54
N MET A 136 7.65 8.40 -13.52
CA MET A 136 6.57 9.35 -13.26
C MET A 136 5.41 8.70 -12.52
N MET A 137 5.12 7.42 -12.78
CA MET A 137 4.13 6.68 -12.01
C MET A 137 4.57 6.53 -10.55
N VAL A 138 5.80 6.14 -10.30
CA VAL A 138 6.36 6.04 -8.94
C VAL A 138 6.27 7.38 -8.20
N LEU A 139 6.65 8.48 -8.85
CA LEU A 139 6.56 9.82 -8.23
C LEU A 139 5.11 10.19 -7.85
N LYS A 140 4.12 9.81 -8.67
CA LYS A 140 2.71 10.01 -8.35
C LYS A 140 2.24 9.16 -7.18
N VAL A 141 2.80 7.97 -7.01
CA VAL A 141 2.59 7.15 -5.81
C VAL A 141 3.07 7.90 -4.57
N PHE A 142 4.31 8.41 -4.60
CA PHE A 142 4.85 9.18 -3.50
C PHE A 142 3.99 10.41 -3.18
N GLU A 143 3.58 11.17 -4.19
CA GLU A 143 2.69 12.33 -4.03
C GLU A 143 1.38 11.93 -3.34
N LYS A 144 0.76 10.82 -3.77
CA LYS A 144 -0.49 10.35 -3.17
C LYS A 144 -0.31 9.86 -1.75
N ILE A 145 0.76 9.13 -1.47
CA ILE A 145 1.08 8.67 -0.11
C ILE A 145 1.35 9.87 0.82
N ALA A 146 2.12 10.86 0.36
CA ALA A 146 2.35 12.08 1.13
C ALA A 146 1.03 12.82 1.45
N THR A 147 0.11 12.90 0.48
CA THR A 147 -1.23 13.46 0.70
C THR A 147 -2.01 12.64 1.74
N ASN A 148 -1.97 11.31 1.67
CA ASN A 148 -2.63 10.45 2.65
C ASN A 148 -2.08 10.71 4.07
N PHE A 149 -0.75 10.80 4.24
CA PHE A 149 -0.16 11.14 5.55
C PHE A 149 -0.67 12.48 6.07
N GLN A 150 -0.76 13.50 5.22
CA GLN A 150 -1.29 14.82 5.63
C GLN A 150 -2.76 14.73 6.05
N GLU A 151 -3.59 13.97 5.33
CA GLU A 151 -5.01 13.75 5.66
C GLU A 151 -5.15 13.09 7.03
N TYR A 152 -4.43 12.00 7.29
CA TYR A 152 -4.47 11.29 8.57
C TYR A 152 -3.88 12.11 9.73
N LEU A 153 -2.80 12.86 9.52
CA LEU A 153 -2.26 13.76 10.53
C LEU A 153 -3.26 14.87 10.90
N LYS A 154 -3.99 15.40 9.93
CA LYS A 154 -5.07 16.36 10.19
C LYS A 154 -6.18 15.73 11.02
N GLU A 155 -6.58 14.52 10.72
CA GLU A 155 -7.59 13.79 11.49
C GLU A 155 -7.12 13.50 12.93
N ILE A 156 -5.88 13.05 13.10
CA ILE A 156 -5.26 12.84 14.42
C ILE A 156 -5.30 14.13 15.25
N ASN A 157 -4.91 15.27 14.66
CA ASN A 157 -4.93 16.55 15.35
C ASN A 157 -6.35 16.98 15.75
N GLN A 158 -7.34 16.75 14.92
CA GLN A 158 -8.74 17.03 15.25
C GLN A 158 -9.22 16.16 16.42
N ARG A 159 -8.96 14.84 16.38
CA ARG A 159 -9.29 13.90 17.47
C ARG A 159 -8.61 14.32 18.77
N ARG A 160 -7.32 14.64 18.73
CA ARG A 160 -6.57 15.12 19.90
C ARG A 160 -7.23 16.34 20.52
N ASN A 161 -7.53 17.37 19.73
CA ASN A 161 -8.12 18.60 20.25
C ASN A 161 -9.48 18.37 20.93
N LEU A 162 -10.31 17.49 20.35
CA LEU A 162 -11.59 17.10 20.93
C LEU A 162 -11.42 16.37 22.27
N LEU A 163 -10.42 15.49 22.37
CA LEU A 163 -10.13 14.75 23.60
C LEU A 163 -9.54 15.64 24.68
N GLU A 164 -8.65 16.58 24.32
CA GLU A 164 -8.12 17.59 25.24
C GLU A 164 -9.24 18.43 25.86
N GLN A 165 -10.21 18.88 25.05
CA GLN A 165 -11.37 19.63 25.57
C GLN A 165 -12.19 18.80 26.57
N LYS A 166 -12.46 17.52 26.25
CA LYS A 166 -13.19 16.61 27.15
C LYS A 166 -12.44 16.36 28.46
N LEU A 167 -11.11 16.25 28.42
CA LEU A 167 -10.29 16.09 29.63
C LEU A 167 -10.36 17.27 30.57
N TYR A 168 -10.49 18.51 30.07
CA TYR A 168 -10.69 19.68 30.92
C TYR A 168 -12.02 19.62 31.68
N ASP A 169 -13.03 19.00 31.10
CA ASP A 169 -14.38 18.95 31.67
C ASP A 169 -14.60 17.68 32.53
N SER A 170 -13.75 16.67 32.44
CA SER A 170 -13.91 15.42 33.19
C SER A 170 -12.58 14.65 33.37
N ASN A 171 -12.28 14.23 34.61
CA ASN A 171 -11.17 13.31 34.92
C ASN A 171 -11.54 11.86 34.56
N ARG A 172 -11.64 11.52 33.27
CA ARG A 172 -12.01 10.16 32.85
C ARG A 172 -10.78 9.40 32.31
N ASN A 173 -10.60 8.17 32.78
CA ASN A 173 -9.55 7.25 32.30
C ASN A 173 -9.72 6.88 30.81
N GLU A 174 -10.93 7.00 30.29
CA GLU A 174 -11.25 6.67 28.89
C GLU A 174 -10.59 7.65 27.92
N GLU A 175 -10.65 8.97 28.19
CA GLU A 175 -10.03 9.99 27.36
C GLU A 175 -8.51 9.85 27.35
N LEU A 176 -7.91 9.49 28.50
CA LEU A 176 -6.47 9.17 28.57
C LEU A 176 -6.09 7.98 27.71
N LEU A 177 -6.89 6.90 27.73
CA LEU A 177 -6.66 5.73 26.90
C LEU A 177 -6.71 6.10 25.40
N GLN A 178 -7.66 6.92 25.01
CA GLN A 178 -7.76 7.39 23.61
C GLN A 178 -6.59 8.28 23.20
N LEU A 179 -6.07 9.16 24.10
CA LEU A 179 -4.86 9.92 23.82
C LEU A 179 -3.62 9.02 23.66
N MET A 180 -3.51 7.96 24.47
CA MET A 180 -2.44 6.97 24.30
C MET A 180 -2.52 6.26 22.95
N ARG A 181 -3.72 5.96 22.45
CA ARG A 181 -3.92 5.39 21.11
C ARG A 181 -3.50 6.34 19.99
N ILE A 182 -3.77 7.65 20.16
CA ILE A 182 -3.26 8.68 19.25
C ILE A 182 -1.73 8.71 19.27
N GLN A 183 -1.13 8.72 20.47
CA GLN A 183 0.33 8.68 20.60
C GLN A 183 0.94 7.45 19.91
N LYS A 184 0.35 6.26 20.10
CA LYS A 184 0.78 5.05 19.41
C LYS A 184 0.67 5.18 17.90
N SER A 185 -0.39 5.83 17.39
CA SER A 185 -0.55 6.07 15.94
C SER A 185 0.57 6.93 15.38
N LEU A 186 0.99 7.96 16.11
CA LEU A 186 2.10 8.85 15.68
C LEU A 186 3.47 8.14 15.65
N VAL A 187 3.64 7.03 16.37
CA VAL A 187 4.86 6.22 16.30
C VAL A 187 4.99 5.49 14.96
N TYR A 188 3.87 5.20 14.30
CA TYR A 188 3.86 4.57 12.98
C TYR A 188 4.10 5.56 11.83
N PHE A 189 3.92 6.85 12.05
CA PHE A 189 4.02 7.90 11.03
C PHE A 189 5.40 8.53 10.98
#